data_9b34ab949833253746396a9e0a61968b
#
_entry.id   9b34ab949833253746396a9e0a61968b
#
_cell.length_a   1.000
_cell.length_b   1.000
_cell.length_c   1.000
_cell.angle_alpha   90.00
_cell.angle_beta   90.00
_cell.angle_gamma   90.00
#
_symmetry.space_group_name_H-M   'P 1'
#
loop_
_entity.id
_entity.type
_entity.pdbx_description
1 polymer ?
#
loop_
_entity_poly.entity_id
_entity_poly.type
_entity_poly.pdbx_seq_one_letter_code
_entity_poly.pdbx_strand_id
1 'polypeptide(L)'
;MPRQLPWLLGSACALGLACSALAGEATPRNALLATSKGNHTLAIIDPSSDKIIAKMPIGPDPHEVIASEDGKTAYVSNMGGNSSLHRIDVLDLVGQRALEPIDTAALTGLHGLAVSPGKLWFTAQGAMAIARLDMASRQVDWIMGTGQTWTHMLVLTPDLKHIYTSNVRAGSVSLFDLQPVSLPPAPPGAPRPLTSGPPPQEWVHTVVPTERGTEGVDLSPDGKEIWTASSGSGQIYVIDTAARKVAQVLDAKAVGANRLKFTHDGKRVLISSLRSGDLLVYDAKARTEIKRLRLGTGCAGVLVAPDDTRAYVACSSDNAVFVLDMHNLKTVDHIDVGPNPDGLAWASLH
;
A
#
# COMPACT_ATOMS: atom_id res chain seq x y z
N MET A 1 -80.70 -34.18 14.12
CA MET A 1 -79.86 -34.77 13.09
C MET A 1 -79.09 -33.67 12.40
N PRO A 2 -77.79 -33.46 12.71
CA PRO A 2 -76.97 -32.50 11.99
C PRO A 2 -76.22 -33.14 10.84
N ARG A 3 -76.23 -32.46 9.72
CA ARG A 3 -75.55 -32.81 8.47
C ARG A 3 -74.07 -32.51 8.56
N GLN A 4 -73.24 -33.49 8.23
CA GLN A 4 -71.80 -33.35 8.07
C GLN A 4 -71.45 -32.74 6.69
N LEU A 5 -70.62 -31.69 6.64
CA LEU A 5 -69.96 -31.17 5.43
C LEU A 5 -68.58 -31.82 5.30
N PRO A 6 -68.16 -32.17 4.05
CA PRO A 6 -66.83 -32.72 3.82
C PRO A 6 -65.76 -31.62 3.73
N TRP A 7 -64.59 -31.92 4.30
CA TRP A 7 -63.37 -31.09 4.24
C TRP A 7 -62.68 -31.31 2.85
N LEU A 8 -62.55 -30.25 2.08
CA LEU A 8 -61.68 -30.20 0.91
C LEU A 8 -60.27 -29.89 1.35
N LEU A 9 -59.35 -30.88 1.15
CA LEU A 9 -57.92 -30.71 1.30
C LEU A 9 -57.39 -29.98 0.05
N GLY A 10 -57.08 -28.73 0.18
CA GLY A 10 -56.35 -27.97 -0.82
C GLY A 10 -54.83 -28.22 -0.72
N SER A 11 -54.27 -28.93 -1.72
CA SER A 11 -52.82 -29.06 -1.89
C SER A 11 -52.24 -27.71 -2.37
N ALA A 12 -51.50 -27.03 -1.47
CA ALA A 12 -50.70 -25.87 -1.84
C ALA A 12 -49.37 -26.34 -2.44
N CYS A 13 -49.25 -26.26 -3.79
CA CYS A 13 -47.98 -26.36 -4.47
C CYS A 13 -47.12 -25.13 -4.13
N ALA A 14 -46.14 -25.27 -3.25
CA ALA A 14 -45.10 -24.29 -3.04
C ALA A 14 -44.13 -24.33 -4.25
N LEU A 15 -44.30 -23.41 -5.19
CA LEU A 15 -43.23 -23.11 -6.19
C LEU A 15 -42.07 -22.46 -5.46
N GLY A 16 -41.03 -23.24 -5.16
CA GLY A 16 -39.73 -22.74 -4.77
C GLY A 16 -39.09 -21.99 -5.93
N LEU A 17 -39.11 -20.67 -5.90
CA LEU A 17 -38.25 -19.83 -6.73
C LEU A 17 -36.79 -20.08 -6.25
N ALA A 18 -36.08 -20.95 -6.98
CA ALA A 18 -34.63 -21.04 -6.89
C ALA A 18 -34.08 -19.75 -7.48
N CYS A 19 -33.74 -18.82 -6.60
CA CYS A 19 -32.94 -17.64 -6.95
C CYS A 19 -31.54 -18.16 -7.33
N SER A 20 -31.31 -18.42 -8.61
CA SER A 20 -29.97 -18.65 -9.15
C SER A 20 -29.20 -17.33 -8.94
N ALA A 21 -28.41 -17.24 -7.88
CA ALA A 21 -27.39 -16.23 -7.80
C ALA A 21 -26.52 -16.38 -9.04
N LEU A 22 -26.52 -15.40 -9.92
CA LEU A 22 -25.55 -15.31 -11.01
C LEU A 22 -24.19 -15.32 -10.30
N ALA A 23 -23.45 -16.42 -10.42
CA ALA A 23 -22.09 -16.50 -9.94
C ALA A 23 -21.31 -15.39 -10.67
N GLY A 24 -20.82 -14.42 -9.93
CA GLY A 24 -19.96 -13.39 -10.46
C GLY A 24 -18.74 -14.01 -11.16
N GLU A 25 -18.10 -13.27 -12.02
CA GLU A 25 -16.84 -13.69 -12.64
C GLU A 25 -15.81 -13.98 -11.55
N ALA A 26 -15.07 -15.10 -11.69
CA ALA A 26 -14.03 -15.44 -10.71
C ALA A 26 -12.88 -14.42 -10.75
N THR A 27 -12.26 -14.17 -9.61
CA THR A 27 -11.05 -13.33 -9.54
C THR A 27 -9.98 -13.89 -10.46
N PRO A 28 -9.43 -13.11 -11.39
CA PRO A 28 -8.40 -13.57 -12.31
C PRO A 28 -7.11 -13.90 -11.54
N ARG A 29 -6.28 -14.78 -12.12
CA ARG A 29 -4.99 -15.17 -11.52
C ARG A 29 -4.12 -13.96 -11.18
N ASN A 30 -4.08 -12.97 -12.07
CA ASN A 30 -3.49 -11.68 -11.82
C ASN A 30 -4.61 -10.64 -11.76
N ALA A 31 -4.66 -9.88 -10.69
CA ALA A 31 -5.68 -8.86 -10.50
C ALA A 31 -5.06 -7.53 -10.07
N LEU A 32 -5.57 -6.44 -10.64
CA LEU A 32 -5.35 -5.10 -10.12
C LEU A 32 -6.41 -4.84 -9.05
N LEU A 33 -5.98 -4.34 -7.91
CA LEU A 33 -6.83 -3.90 -6.81
C LEU A 33 -6.82 -2.38 -6.75
N ALA A 34 -7.99 -1.76 -6.58
CA ALA A 34 -8.11 -0.31 -6.46
C ALA A 34 -9.11 0.07 -5.37
N THR A 35 -8.71 0.92 -4.44
CA THR A 35 -9.61 1.50 -3.42
C THR A 35 -10.41 2.65 -3.99
N SER A 36 -11.67 2.81 -3.53
CA SER A 36 -12.50 4.01 -3.75
C SER A 36 -12.93 4.57 -2.41
N LYS A 37 -12.41 5.76 -2.05
CA LYS A 37 -12.74 6.43 -0.80
C LYS A 37 -14.20 6.88 -0.72
N GLY A 38 -14.75 7.36 -1.83
CA GLY A 38 -16.10 7.91 -1.83
C GLY A 38 -17.20 6.86 -1.72
N ASN A 39 -16.96 5.65 -2.25
CA ASN A 39 -17.91 4.54 -2.18
C ASN A 39 -17.58 3.53 -1.08
N HIS A 40 -16.43 3.66 -0.43
CA HIS A 40 -15.92 2.68 0.53
C HIS A 40 -15.89 1.28 -0.07
N THR A 41 -15.24 1.13 -1.23
CA THR A 41 -15.12 -0.14 -1.94
C THR A 41 -13.71 -0.45 -2.37
N LEU A 42 -13.39 -1.74 -2.44
CA LEU A 42 -12.24 -2.29 -3.16
C LEU A 42 -12.71 -2.92 -4.45
N ALA A 43 -12.19 -2.47 -5.58
CA ALA A 43 -12.43 -3.06 -6.88
C ALA A 43 -11.39 -4.14 -7.17
N ILE A 44 -11.83 -5.28 -7.69
CA ILE A 44 -11.00 -6.31 -8.35
C ILE A 44 -11.13 -6.09 -9.85
N ILE A 45 -10.02 -5.91 -10.53
CA ILE A 45 -9.95 -5.57 -11.94
C ILE A 45 -9.11 -6.63 -12.66
N ASP A 46 -9.59 -7.12 -13.80
CA ASP A 46 -8.82 -7.96 -14.70
C ASP A 46 -7.89 -7.06 -15.55
N PRO A 47 -6.56 -7.11 -15.35
CA PRO A 47 -5.63 -6.26 -16.08
C PRO A 47 -5.48 -6.63 -17.55
N SER A 48 -6.01 -7.77 -18.01
CA SER A 48 -5.98 -8.16 -19.41
C SER A 48 -7.08 -7.51 -20.24
N SER A 49 -8.19 -7.15 -19.60
CA SER A 49 -9.36 -6.55 -20.23
C SER A 49 -9.75 -5.17 -19.68
N ASP A 50 -9.03 -4.73 -18.63
CA ASP A 50 -9.29 -3.50 -17.86
C ASP A 50 -10.74 -3.44 -17.27
N LYS A 51 -11.39 -4.62 -17.10
CA LYS A 51 -12.76 -4.74 -16.58
C LYS A 51 -12.77 -4.97 -15.08
N ILE A 52 -13.72 -4.33 -14.41
CA ILE A 52 -14.03 -4.60 -13.01
C ILE A 52 -14.78 -5.93 -12.92
N ILE A 53 -14.21 -6.87 -12.17
CA ILE A 53 -14.76 -8.20 -11.90
C ILE A 53 -15.71 -8.15 -10.70
N ALA A 54 -15.30 -7.44 -9.64
CA ALA A 54 -16.08 -7.27 -8.43
C ALA A 54 -15.76 -5.96 -7.73
N LYS A 55 -16.71 -5.46 -6.92
CA LYS A 55 -16.52 -4.40 -5.94
C LYS A 55 -16.95 -4.90 -4.57
N MET A 56 -16.06 -4.85 -3.60
CA MET A 56 -16.30 -5.32 -2.23
C MET A 56 -16.37 -4.15 -1.27
N PRO A 57 -17.26 -4.17 -0.26
CA PRO A 57 -17.32 -3.11 0.74
C PRO A 57 -16.08 -3.14 1.65
N ILE A 58 -15.57 -1.95 1.99
CA ILE A 58 -14.50 -1.73 2.94
C ILE A 58 -14.89 -0.61 3.93
N GLY A 59 -14.05 -0.38 4.93
CA GLY A 59 -14.27 0.68 5.92
C GLY A 59 -14.12 2.09 5.34
N PRO A 60 -14.41 3.11 6.17
CA PRO A 60 -14.33 4.50 5.76
C PRO A 60 -12.88 4.96 5.61
N ASP A 61 -12.67 5.91 4.70
CA ASP A 61 -11.39 6.55 4.41
C ASP A 61 -10.24 5.56 4.13
N PRO A 62 -10.43 4.62 3.18
CA PRO A 62 -9.39 3.68 2.80
C PRO A 62 -8.27 4.40 2.06
N HIS A 63 -7.01 4.13 2.42
CA HIS A 63 -5.84 4.74 1.77
C HIS A 63 -5.04 3.74 0.96
N GLU A 64 -4.36 2.81 1.59
CA GLU A 64 -3.53 1.85 0.89
C GLU A 64 -4.17 0.46 0.89
N VAL A 65 -3.82 -0.34 -0.11
CA VAL A 65 -4.18 -1.74 -0.23
C VAL A 65 -2.94 -2.57 -0.56
N ILE A 66 -2.89 -3.78 -0.04
CA ILE A 66 -1.85 -4.76 -0.38
C ILE A 66 -2.46 -6.16 -0.39
N ALA A 67 -1.95 -7.03 -1.27
CA ALA A 67 -2.32 -8.44 -1.27
C ALA A 67 -1.34 -9.27 -0.43
N SER A 68 -1.83 -10.39 0.15
CA SER A 68 -0.98 -11.43 0.73
C SER A 68 -0.07 -12.05 -0.34
N GLU A 69 1.00 -12.72 0.10
CA GLU A 69 1.97 -13.33 -0.83
C GLU A 69 1.33 -14.39 -1.76
N ASP A 70 0.30 -15.11 -1.28
CA ASP A 70 -0.46 -16.06 -2.11
C ASP A 70 -1.55 -15.41 -2.97
N GLY A 71 -1.69 -14.11 -2.89
CA GLY A 71 -2.67 -13.32 -3.64
C GLY A 71 -4.12 -13.53 -3.25
N LYS A 72 -4.43 -14.30 -2.19
CA LYS A 72 -5.81 -14.68 -1.86
C LYS A 72 -6.52 -13.73 -0.90
N THR A 73 -5.75 -12.92 -0.17
CA THR A 73 -6.27 -11.97 0.81
C THR A 73 -5.77 -10.57 0.49
N ALA A 74 -6.64 -9.57 0.56
CA ALA A 74 -6.23 -8.17 0.54
C ALA A 74 -6.40 -7.54 1.93
N TYR A 75 -5.50 -6.61 2.23
CA TYR A 75 -5.53 -5.78 3.43
C TYR A 75 -5.63 -4.32 3.01
N VAL A 76 -6.54 -3.57 3.64
CA VAL A 76 -6.75 -2.14 3.36
C VAL A 76 -6.58 -1.35 4.64
N SER A 77 -5.71 -0.35 4.60
CA SER A 77 -5.55 0.59 5.71
C SER A 77 -6.60 1.69 5.67
N ASN A 78 -7.17 2.01 6.82
CA ASN A 78 -8.15 3.08 6.99
C ASN A 78 -7.57 4.16 7.90
N MET A 79 -7.37 5.36 7.38
CA MET A 79 -6.70 6.44 8.11
C MET A 79 -7.67 7.19 9.03
N GLY A 80 -8.80 7.58 8.50
CA GLY A 80 -9.77 8.43 9.16
C GLY A 80 -9.35 9.89 9.30
N GLY A 81 -10.34 10.77 9.41
CA GLY A 81 -10.09 12.19 9.66
C GLY A 81 -9.21 12.41 10.89
N ASN A 82 -8.18 13.23 10.77
CA ASN A 82 -7.17 13.48 11.80
C ASN A 82 -6.43 12.21 12.29
N SER A 83 -6.26 11.22 11.42
CA SER A 83 -5.59 9.95 11.74
C SER A 83 -6.23 9.21 12.93
N SER A 84 -7.57 9.13 12.96
CA SER A 84 -8.31 8.61 14.11
C SER A 84 -8.69 7.14 14.02
N LEU A 85 -8.69 6.55 12.82
CA LEU A 85 -9.09 5.14 12.66
C LEU A 85 -7.94 4.19 12.99
N HIS A 86 -8.31 3.04 13.55
CA HIS A 86 -7.42 1.96 13.99
C HIS A 86 -7.86 0.61 13.39
N ARG A 87 -8.24 0.63 12.11
CA ARG A 87 -8.86 -0.49 11.41
C ARG A 87 -8.07 -0.88 10.16
N ILE A 88 -7.82 -2.17 10.00
CA ILE A 88 -7.38 -2.79 8.73
C ILE A 88 -8.52 -3.66 8.23
N ASP A 89 -9.04 -3.38 7.05
CA ASP A 89 -10.00 -4.28 6.40
C ASP A 89 -9.29 -5.48 5.80
N VAL A 90 -9.95 -6.63 5.86
CA VAL A 90 -9.45 -7.90 5.35
C VAL A 90 -10.47 -8.44 4.35
N LEU A 91 -10.02 -8.81 3.16
CA LEU A 91 -10.88 -9.24 2.08
C LEU A 91 -10.41 -10.58 1.51
N ASP A 92 -11.31 -11.52 1.38
CA ASP A 92 -11.14 -12.77 0.66
C ASP A 92 -11.29 -12.47 -0.84
N LEU A 93 -10.18 -12.46 -1.58
CA LEU A 93 -10.18 -12.18 -3.01
C LEU A 93 -10.74 -13.33 -3.85
N VAL A 94 -10.63 -14.56 -3.35
CA VAL A 94 -11.19 -15.74 -4.04
C VAL A 94 -12.70 -15.79 -3.89
N GLY A 95 -13.17 -15.63 -2.65
CA GLY A 95 -14.60 -15.60 -2.32
C GLY A 95 -15.28 -14.26 -2.61
N GLN A 96 -14.51 -13.23 -3.01
CA GLN A 96 -14.97 -11.86 -3.31
C GLN A 96 -15.87 -11.29 -2.22
N ARG A 97 -15.39 -11.34 -0.98
CA ARG A 97 -16.13 -10.89 0.21
C ARG A 97 -15.24 -10.23 1.26
N ALA A 98 -15.83 -9.31 2.01
CA ALA A 98 -15.18 -8.77 3.20
C ALA A 98 -15.16 -9.83 4.31
N LEU A 99 -14.05 -9.86 5.04
CA LEU A 99 -13.87 -10.64 6.28
C LEU A 99 -13.95 -9.70 7.47
N GLU A 100 -13.92 -10.29 8.69
CA GLU A 100 -13.83 -9.49 9.91
C GLU A 100 -12.58 -8.59 9.86
N PRO A 101 -12.70 -7.28 10.09
CA PRO A 101 -11.54 -6.40 10.10
C PRO A 101 -10.65 -6.63 11.32
N ILE A 102 -9.44 -6.10 11.27
CA ILE A 102 -8.49 -6.14 12.36
C ILE A 102 -8.51 -4.80 13.07
N ASP A 103 -8.71 -4.81 14.38
CA ASP A 103 -8.58 -3.66 15.27
C ASP A 103 -7.12 -3.57 15.75
N THR A 104 -6.47 -2.43 15.47
CA THR A 104 -5.08 -2.18 15.88
C THR A 104 -4.97 -1.37 17.17
N ALA A 105 -6.08 -1.22 17.90
CA ALA A 105 -6.19 -0.56 19.21
C ALA A 105 -5.62 0.88 19.21
N ALA A 106 -4.54 1.13 19.94
CA ALA A 106 -3.95 2.45 20.07
C ALA A 106 -3.15 2.92 18.83
N LEU A 107 -2.95 2.05 17.85
CA LEU A 107 -2.25 2.39 16.61
C LEU A 107 -3.26 2.97 15.63
N THR A 108 -3.31 4.29 15.54
CA THR A 108 -4.31 5.02 14.76
C THR A 108 -3.70 5.69 13.51
N GLY A 109 -4.57 6.04 12.56
CA GLY A 109 -4.14 6.69 11.32
C GLY A 109 -3.30 5.77 10.46
N LEU A 110 -3.82 4.57 10.19
CA LEU A 110 -3.09 3.56 9.43
C LEU A 110 -2.95 3.99 7.98
N HIS A 111 -1.74 3.83 7.43
CA HIS A 111 -1.49 4.29 6.08
C HIS A 111 -0.66 3.28 5.28
N GLY A 112 0.65 3.46 5.15
CA GLY A 112 1.50 2.60 4.35
C GLY A 112 1.45 1.13 4.78
N LEU A 113 1.43 0.22 3.82
CA LEU A 113 1.36 -1.23 4.02
C LEU A 113 2.51 -1.94 3.31
N ALA A 114 3.05 -2.99 3.91
CA ALA A 114 3.97 -3.93 3.27
C ALA A 114 3.74 -5.34 3.81
N VAL A 115 4.12 -6.36 3.03
CA VAL A 115 4.02 -7.77 3.44
C VAL A 115 5.39 -8.44 3.48
N SER A 116 5.52 -9.41 4.35
CA SER A 116 6.61 -10.37 4.39
C SER A 116 6.03 -11.72 4.84
N PRO A 117 6.76 -12.83 4.75
CA PRO A 117 6.21 -14.15 5.05
C PRO A 117 5.41 -14.20 6.35
N GLY A 118 4.08 -14.38 6.23
CA GLY A 118 3.12 -14.44 7.33
C GLY A 118 2.90 -13.15 8.13
N LYS A 119 3.44 -12.01 7.70
CA LYS A 119 3.38 -10.74 8.42
C LYS A 119 2.90 -9.59 7.53
N LEU A 120 2.05 -8.76 8.11
CA LEU A 120 1.65 -7.46 7.57
C LEU A 120 2.33 -6.36 8.36
N TRP A 121 3.02 -5.47 7.67
CA TRP A 121 3.64 -4.28 8.25
C TRP A 121 2.83 -3.05 7.88
N PHE A 122 2.72 -2.10 8.79
CA PHE A 122 1.98 -0.89 8.54
C PHE A 122 2.54 0.31 9.30
N THR A 123 2.28 1.49 8.78
CA THR A 123 2.52 2.74 9.51
C THR A 123 1.26 3.14 10.27
N ALA A 124 1.45 3.64 11.48
CA ALA A 124 0.42 4.23 12.31
C ALA A 124 0.74 5.72 12.51
N GLN A 125 0.20 6.53 11.61
CA GLN A 125 0.53 7.96 11.48
C GLN A 125 0.16 8.76 12.75
N GLY A 126 -0.99 8.43 13.36
CA GLY A 126 -1.45 9.06 14.60
C GLY A 126 -0.60 8.66 15.81
N ALA A 127 -0.01 7.48 15.80
CA ALA A 127 0.87 7.00 16.87
C ALA A 127 2.37 7.28 16.60
N MET A 128 2.73 7.85 15.44
CA MET A 128 4.13 8.06 15.02
C MET A 128 4.95 6.77 15.13
N ALA A 129 4.40 5.66 14.59
CA ALA A 129 4.97 4.33 14.75
C ALA A 129 4.88 3.52 13.45
N ILE A 130 5.73 2.49 13.40
CA ILE A 130 5.61 1.35 12.50
C ILE A 130 5.18 0.17 13.36
N ALA A 131 4.31 -0.69 12.83
CA ALA A 131 3.93 -1.90 13.51
C ALA A 131 3.92 -3.10 12.56
N ARG A 132 3.99 -4.29 13.14
CA ARG A 132 3.89 -5.54 12.46
C ARG A 132 2.78 -6.39 13.09
N LEU A 133 2.01 -7.03 12.24
CA LEU A 133 0.91 -7.90 12.61
C LEU A 133 1.20 -9.31 12.10
N ASP A 134 1.00 -10.30 12.94
CA ASP A 134 0.98 -11.70 12.54
C ASP A 134 -0.36 -12.02 11.86
N MET A 135 -0.32 -12.43 10.60
CA MET A 135 -1.52 -12.64 9.79
C MET A 135 -2.35 -13.85 10.28
N ALA A 136 -1.71 -14.87 10.88
CA ALA A 136 -2.39 -16.08 11.36
C ALA A 136 -3.16 -15.82 12.65
N SER A 137 -2.52 -15.18 13.63
CA SER A 137 -3.16 -14.83 14.90
C SER A 137 -3.97 -13.53 14.82
N ARG A 138 -3.74 -12.71 13.79
CA ARG A 138 -4.36 -11.38 13.59
C ARG A 138 -4.04 -10.41 14.73
N GLN A 139 -2.88 -10.57 15.36
CA GLN A 139 -2.42 -9.74 16.47
C GLN A 139 -1.18 -8.94 16.09
N VAL A 140 -1.11 -7.70 16.59
CA VAL A 140 0.12 -6.90 16.52
C VAL A 140 1.17 -7.56 17.41
N ASP A 141 2.29 -7.96 16.82
CA ASP A 141 3.37 -8.67 17.51
C ASP A 141 4.66 -7.85 17.65
N TRP A 142 4.72 -6.66 17.03
CA TRP A 142 5.86 -5.78 17.11
C TRP A 142 5.48 -4.32 16.81
N ILE A 143 6.04 -3.38 17.56
CA ILE A 143 5.82 -1.95 17.40
C ILE A 143 7.15 -1.21 17.57
N MET A 144 7.41 -0.22 16.72
CA MET A 144 8.53 0.71 16.85
C MET A 144 8.06 2.16 16.66
N GLY A 145 8.33 3.00 17.65
CA GLY A 145 8.14 4.44 17.52
C GLY A 145 9.16 5.06 16.57
N THR A 146 8.70 5.93 15.68
CA THR A 146 9.57 6.68 14.77
C THR A 146 9.96 8.03 15.34
N GLY A 147 9.17 8.56 16.30
CA GLY A 147 9.33 9.93 16.80
C GLY A 147 9.13 10.99 15.73
N GLN A 148 8.63 10.61 14.54
CA GLN A 148 8.44 11.49 13.40
C GLN A 148 6.96 11.73 13.14
N THR A 149 6.57 12.99 12.96
CA THR A 149 5.16 13.34 12.70
C THR A 149 4.73 12.95 11.30
N TRP A 150 3.58 12.25 11.22
CA TRP A 150 3.03 11.70 10.00
C TRP A 150 3.97 10.69 9.32
N THR A 151 4.35 9.65 10.07
CA THR A 151 4.97 8.45 9.49
C THR A 151 3.98 7.81 8.51
N HIS A 152 4.30 7.82 7.23
CA HIS A 152 3.31 7.71 6.15
C HIS A 152 3.44 6.42 5.34
N MET A 153 4.37 6.38 4.38
CA MET A 153 4.64 5.17 3.61
C MET A 153 5.80 4.39 4.21
N LEU A 154 5.85 3.10 3.93
CA LEU A 154 6.99 2.27 4.32
C LEU A 154 7.43 1.35 3.18
N VAL A 155 8.71 1.02 3.19
CA VAL A 155 9.34 0.04 2.31
C VAL A 155 10.21 -0.88 3.16
N LEU A 156 10.14 -2.19 2.88
CA LEU A 156 10.99 -3.21 3.50
C LEU A 156 12.00 -3.73 2.48
N THR A 157 13.21 -4.03 2.94
CA THR A 157 14.13 -4.82 2.11
C THR A 157 13.74 -6.31 2.12
N PRO A 158 14.06 -7.08 1.05
CA PRO A 158 13.73 -8.51 1.00
C PRO A 158 14.34 -9.35 2.13
N ASP A 159 15.48 -8.93 2.67
CA ASP A 159 16.14 -9.58 3.81
C ASP A 159 15.54 -9.18 5.16
N LEU A 160 14.58 -8.28 5.18
CA LEU A 160 13.91 -7.72 6.36
C LEU A 160 14.85 -7.07 7.38
N LYS A 161 16.03 -6.64 6.94
CA LYS A 161 17.00 -5.96 7.82
C LYS A 161 16.93 -4.45 7.75
N HIS A 162 16.19 -3.91 6.79
CA HIS A 162 16.05 -2.47 6.61
C HIS A 162 14.56 -2.12 6.42
N ILE A 163 14.13 -1.06 7.11
CA ILE A 163 12.81 -0.46 6.99
C ILE A 163 13.00 1.01 6.71
N TYR A 164 12.32 1.53 5.70
CA TYR A 164 12.36 2.94 5.33
C TYR A 164 10.97 3.54 5.38
N THR A 165 10.83 4.75 5.95
CA THR A 165 9.52 5.43 6.00
C THR A 165 9.66 6.89 5.62
N SER A 166 8.68 7.40 4.88
CA SER A 166 8.50 8.83 4.72
C SER A 166 7.73 9.42 5.90
N ASN A 167 8.08 10.66 6.28
CA ASN A 167 7.46 11.37 7.40
C ASN A 167 7.03 12.75 6.91
N VAL A 168 5.75 12.86 6.52
CA VAL A 168 5.24 13.99 5.74
C VAL A 168 5.38 15.33 6.46
N ARG A 169 4.90 15.43 7.70
CA ARG A 169 4.96 16.68 8.47
C ARG A 169 6.32 16.94 9.08
N ALA A 170 7.06 15.89 9.41
CA ALA A 170 8.43 16.03 9.90
C ALA A 170 9.38 16.50 8.79
N GLY A 171 9.09 16.18 7.52
CA GLY A 171 9.98 16.48 6.40
C GLY A 171 11.26 15.65 6.47
N SER A 172 11.10 14.34 6.55
CA SER A 172 12.24 13.43 6.70
C SER A 172 11.91 12.04 6.13
N VAL A 173 12.96 11.26 5.91
CA VAL A 173 12.89 9.81 5.71
C VAL A 173 13.60 9.15 6.89
N SER A 174 12.93 8.19 7.53
CA SER A 174 13.53 7.35 8.56
C SER A 174 14.11 6.09 7.95
N LEU A 175 15.33 5.76 8.33
CA LEU A 175 16.04 4.53 7.99
C LEU A 175 16.22 3.73 9.28
N PHE A 176 15.69 2.52 9.31
CA PHE A 176 15.86 1.58 10.41
C PHE A 176 16.69 0.41 9.91
N ASP A 177 17.81 0.16 10.56
CA ASP A 177 18.76 -0.91 10.22
C ASP A 177 18.84 -1.90 11.36
N LEU A 178 18.56 -3.17 11.11
CA LEU A 178 18.72 -4.25 12.08
C LEU A 178 20.20 -4.63 12.19
N GLN A 179 20.81 -4.36 13.34
CA GLN A 179 22.24 -4.54 13.55
C GLN A 179 22.52 -5.40 14.80
N PRO A 180 23.66 -6.12 14.86
CA PRO A 180 24.09 -6.75 16.09
C PRO A 180 24.30 -5.70 17.19
N VAL A 181 23.83 -6.00 18.40
CA VAL A 181 24.07 -5.13 19.56
C VAL A 181 25.56 -5.05 19.84
N SER A 182 26.11 -3.83 19.85
CA SER A 182 27.48 -3.58 20.27
C SER A 182 27.54 -3.50 21.78
N LEU A 183 27.91 -4.60 22.44
CA LEU A 183 28.12 -4.61 23.86
C LEU A 183 29.50 -4.01 24.19
N PRO A 184 29.62 -3.18 25.23
CA PRO A 184 30.92 -2.75 25.71
C PRO A 184 31.77 -3.96 26.14
N PRO A 185 33.09 -3.87 26.04
CA PRO A 185 33.99 -4.94 26.54
C PRO A 185 33.66 -5.30 27.97
N ALA A 186 33.56 -6.59 28.26
CA ALA A 186 33.33 -7.05 29.63
C ALA A 186 34.46 -6.56 30.54
N PRO A 187 34.15 -6.11 31.76
CA PRO A 187 35.17 -5.75 32.72
C PRO A 187 36.13 -6.92 32.96
N PRO A 188 37.44 -6.64 33.26
CA PRO A 188 38.38 -7.71 33.58
C PRO A 188 37.87 -8.60 34.71
N GLY A 189 37.85 -9.94 34.48
CA GLY A 189 37.36 -10.91 35.46
C GLY A 189 35.85 -11.18 35.46
N ALA A 190 35.08 -10.51 34.64
CA ALA A 190 33.66 -10.83 34.52
C ALA A 190 33.47 -12.22 33.88
N PRO A 191 32.51 -13.05 34.37
CA PRO A 191 32.16 -14.29 33.72
C PRO A 191 31.75 -14.02 32.28
N ARG A 192 32.27 -14.79 31.33
CA ARG A 192 31.78 -14.73 29.95
C ARG A 192 30.30 -15.15 29.94
N PRO A 193 29.42 -14.36 29.34
CA PRO A 193 28.06 -14.79 29.15
C PRO A 193 28.05 -16.13 28.37
N LEU A 194 27.43 -17.15 28.91
CA LEU A 194 27.22 -18.45 28.24
C LEU A 194 26.11 -18.31 27.18
N THR A 195 26.23 -17.36 26.26
CA THR A 195 25.27 -17.21 25.18
C THR A 195 25.71 -18.09 24.01
N SER A 196 25.07 -19.25 23.88
CA SER A 196 25.25 -20.19 22.77
C SER A 196 24.41 -19.82 21.53
N GLY A 197 23.88 -18.59 21.45
CA GLY A 197 23.05 -18.11 20.37
C GLY A 197 23.71 -17.03 19.51
N PRO A 198 23.09 -16.62 18.40
CA PRO A 198 23.52 -15.46 17.63
C PRO A 198 23.50 -14.21 18.53
N PRO A 199 24.35 -13.21 18.27
CA PRO A 199 24.35 -11.97 19.04
C PRO A 199 22.96 -11.33 18.99
N PRO A 200 22.50 -10.69 20.08
CA PRO A 200 21.25 -9.94 20.08
C PRO A 200 21.30 -8.86 19.02
N GLN A 201 20.16 -8.55 18.45
CA GLN A 201 20.03 -7.52 17.40
C GLN A 201 19.15 -6.38 17.90
N GLU A 202 19.44 -5.18 17.41
CA GLU A 202 18.67 -3.98 17.68
C GLU A 202 18.41 -3.20 16.39
N TRP A 203 17.35 -2.43 16.37
CA TRP A 203 17.05 -1.52 15.29
C TRP A 203 17.72 -0.16 15.55
N VAL A 204 18.62 0.22 14.67
CA VAL A 204 19.26 1.54 14.70
C VAL A 204 18.48 2.47 13.80
N HIS A 205 18.01 3.59 14.35
CA HIS A 205 17.22 4.58 13.64
C HIS A 205 18.09 5.76 13.21
N THR A 206 18.10 6.06 11.91
CA THR A 206 18.69 7.26 11.33
C THR A 206 17.59 8.10 10.68
N VAL A 207 17.54 9.39 10.97
CA VAL A 207 16.62 10.33 10.34
C VAL A 207 17.37 11.14 9.29
N VAL A 208 16.95 11.04 8.03
CA VAL A 208 17.50 11.82 6.92
C VAL A 208 16.56 13.01 6.64
N PRO A 209 17.01 14.25 6.89
CA PRO A 209 16.20 15.43 6.63
C PRO A 209 15.90 15.60 5.13
N THR A 210 14.66 15.98 4.84
CA THR A 210 14.15 16.39 3.54
C THR A 210 13.34 17.69 3.74
N GLU A 211 12.26 17.86 3.02
CA GLU A 211 11.31 18.94 3.25
C GLU A 211 9.94 18.41 3.69
N ARG A 212 9.16 19.28 4.34
CA ARG A 212 7.74 18.98 4.61
C ARG A 212 7.00 18.62 3.35
N GLY A 213 6.09 17.65 3.47
CA GLY A 213 5.39 17.12 2.32
C GLY A 213 6.11 15.93 1.67
N THR A 214 7.09 15.32 2.34
CA THR A 214 7.70 14.06 1.91
C THR A 214 6.69 12.93 2.00
N GLU A 215 5.98 12.67 0.89
CA GLU A 215 4.83 11.77 0.79
C GLU A 215 5.26 10.34 0.40
N GLY A 216 5.40 10.09 -0.89
CA GLY A 216 5.81 8.80 -1.43
C GLY A 216 7.27 8.49 -1.12
N VAL A 217 7.57 7.23 -0.92
CA VAL A 217 8.94 6.71 -0.79
C VAL A 217 9.02 5.37 -1.49
N ASP A 218 10.09 5.14 -2.23
CA ASP A 218 10.39 3.82 -2.79
C ASP A 218 11.89 3.56 -2.83
N LEU A 219 12.26 2.28 -2.81
CA LEU A 219 13.63 1.80 -2.82
C LEU A 219 13.99 1.31 -4.23
N SER A 220 15.16 1.69 -4.72
CA SER A 220 15.66 1.12 -5.97
C SER A 220 15.78 -0.41 -5.86
N PRO A 221 15.51 -1.18 -6.92
CA PRO A 221 15.58 -2.64 -6.88
C PRO A 221 16.95 -3.21 -6.47
N ASP A 222 18.03 -2.44 -6.66
CA ASP A 222 19.37 -2.82 -6.20
C ASP A 222 19.65 -2.44 -4.73
N GLY A 223 18.66 -1.82 -4.05
CA GLY A 223 18.73 -1.44 -2.65
C GLY A 223 19.62 -0.26 -2.31
N LYS A 224 20.20 0.44 -3.30
CA LYS A 224 21.21 1.48 -3.05
C LYS A 224 20.64 2.88 -2.86
N GLU A 225 19.46 3.16 -3.41
CA GLU A 225 18.86 4.49 -3.37
C GLU A 225 17.41 4.43 -2.90
N ILE A 226 17.06 5.36 -2.03
CA ILE A 226 15.68 5.69 -1.72
C ILE A 226 15.34 6.97 -2.46
N TRP A 227 14.23 6.96 -3.18
CA TRP A 227 13.68 8.17 -3.77
C TRP A 227 12.43 8.59 -3.03
N THR A 228 12.30 9.89 -2.85
CA THR A 228 11.10 10.53 -2.28
C THR A 228 10.92 11.91 -2.88
N ALA A 229 9.72 12.48 -2.74
CA ALA A 229 9.41 13.80 -3.28
C ALA A 229 8.60 14.62 -2.29
N SER A 230 8.87 15.95 -2.26
CA SER A 230 8.11 16.91 -1.47
C SER A 230 6.87 17.39 -2.22
N SER A 231 5.69 17.22 -1.64
CA SER A 231 4.44 17.76 -2.18
C SER A 231 4.38 19.28 -2.12
N GLY A 232 5.19 19.91 -1.25
CA GLY A 232 5.27 21.36 -1.08
C GLY A 232 6.12 22.03 -2.16
N SER A 233 7.39 21.70 -2.24
CA SER A 233 8.34 22.30 -3.19
C SER A 233 8.34 21.63 -4.56
N GLY A 234 7.95 20.35 -4.61
CA GLY A 234 8.06 19.53 -5.80
C GLY A 234 9.48 19.05 -6.10
N GLN A 235 10.38 19.15 -5.13
CA GLN A 235 11.73 18.59 -5.23
C GLN A 235 11.70 17.08 -5.01
N ILE A 236 12.61 16.36 -5.69
CA ILE A 236 12.85 14.94 -5.49
C ILE A 236 14.17 14.80 -4.72
N TYR A 237 14.16 13.96 -3.70
CA TYR A 237 15.33 13.62 -2.89
C TYR A 237 15.78 12.21 -3.23
N VAL A 238 17.03 12.08 -3.65
CA VAL A 238 17.72 10.79 -3.82
C VAL A 238 18.61 10.58 -2.61
N ILE A 239 18.34 9.53 -1.84
CA ILE A 239 19.03 9.21 -0.59
C ILE A 239 19.89 7.98 -0.84
N ASP A 240 21.16 8.05 -0.54
CA ASP A 240 22.10 6.91 -0.54
C ASP A 240 21.87 6.09 0.74
N THR A 241 21.48 4.81 0.58
CA THR A 241 21.16 3.92 1.70
C THR A 241 22.38 3.59 2.57
N ALA A 242 23.54 3.42 1.96
CA ALA A 242 24.78 3.09 2.67
C ALA A 242 25.37 4.32 3.40
N ALA A 243 25.36 5.48 2.73
CA ALA A 243 25.83 6.73 3.32
C ALA A 243 24.79 7.35 4.29
N ARG A 244 23.53 6.89 4.25
CA ARG A 244 22.40 7.37 5.07
C ARG A 244 22.21 8.88 5.00
N LYS A 245 22.29 9.44 3.79
CA LYS A 245 22.17 10.89 3.56
C LYS A 245 21.61 11.18 2.16
N VAL A 246 21.09 12.38 1.99
CA VAL A 246 20.72 12.89 0.67
C VAL A 246 21.96 12.94 -0.21
N ALA A 247 21.96 12.19 -1.31
CA ALA A 247 22.99 12.19 -2.33
C ALA A 247 22.77 13.30 -3.36
N GLN A 248 21.49 13.58 -3.68
CA GLN A 248 21.12 14.59 -4.65
C GLN A 248 19.70 15.09 -4.43
N VAL A 249 19.48 16.36 -4.72
CA VAL A 249 18.16 16.97 -4.80
C VAL A 249 17.91 17.40 -6.25
N LEU A 250 16.77 16.99 -6.81
CA LEU A 250 16.37 17.31 -8.19
C LEU A 250 15.25 18.34 -8.15
N ASP A 251 15.40 19.46 -8.85
CA ASP A 251 14.34 20.47 -9.01
C ASP A 251 13.33 20.03 -10.08
N ALA A 252 12.47 19.09 -9.68
CA ALA A 252 11.48 18.48 -10.57
C ALA A 252 10.25 19.36 -10.78
N LYS A 253 10.06 20.42 -9.98
CA LYS A 253 8.84 21.25 -10.00
C LYS A 253 7.55 20.42 -9.93
N ALA A 254 7.59 19.31 -9.22
CA ALA A 254 6.49 18.36 -9.07
C ALA A 254 5.61 18.74 -7.86
N VAL A 255 5.19 20.00 -7.79
CA VAL A 255 4.35 20.49 -6.68
C VAL A 255 3.08 19.64 -6.57
N GLY A 256 2.81 19.12 -5.36
CA GLY A 256 1.75 18.16 -5.13
C GLY A 256 2.18 16.70 -5.39
N ALA A 257 3.49 16.43 -5.54
CA ALA A 257 4.00 15.07 -5.64
C ALA A 257 3.43 14.21 -4.49
N ASN A 258 2.94 13.00 -4.82
CA ASN A 258 2.23 12.17 -3.85
C ASN A 258 2.83 10.77 -3.76
N ARG A 259 2.65 9.92 -4.77
CA ARG A 259 3.25 8.58 -4.77
C ARG A 259 4.43 8.51 -5.74
N LEU A 260 5.33 7.60 -5.44
CA LEU A 260 6.53 7.37 -6.21
C LEU A 260 6.79 5.88 -6.29
N LYS A 261 7.12 5.36 -7.50
CA LYS A 261 7.42 3.95 -7.73
C LYS A 261 8.53 3.76 -8.75
N PHE A 262 9.49 2.90 -8.42
CA PHE A 262 10.43 2.36 -9.37
C PHE A 262 9.75 1.33 -10.29
N THR A 263 10.21 1.23 -11.54
CA THR A 263 10.00 0.02 -12.34
C THR A 263 10.81 -1.14 -11.75
N HIS A 264 10.34 -2.38 -11.93
CA HIS A 264 11.02 -3.56 -11.38
C HIS A 264 12.41 -3.78 -11.97
N ASP A 265 12.62 -3.31 -13.22
CA ASP A 265 13.95 -3.32 -13.87
C ASP A 265 14.88 -2.20 -13.37
N GLY A 266 14.40 -1.33 -12.49
CA GLY A 266 15.14 -0.23 -11.88
C GLY A 266 15.51 0.92 -12.81
N LYS A 267 14.99 0.94 -14.05
CA LYS A 267 15.40 1.97 -15.02
C LYS A 267 14.63 3.26 -14.91
N ARG A 268 13.39 3.22 -14.41
CA ARG A 268 12.51 4.38 -14.35
C ARG A 268 11.94 4.59 -12.97
N VAL A 269 11.60 5.84 -12.68
CA VAL A 269 10.84 6.24 -11.49
C VAL A 269 9.62 7.02 -11.96
N LEU A 270 8.45 6.60 -11.49
CA LEU A 270 7.17 7.24 -11.75
C LEU A 270 6.76 8.06 -10.53
N ILE A 271 6.32 9.30 -10.73
CA ILE A 271 5.91 10.19 -9.64
C ILE A 271 4.59 10.85 -10.00
N SER A 272 3.54 10.59 -9.23
CA SER A 272 2.24 11.24 -9.40
C SER A 272 2.17 12.58 -8.68
N SER A 273 1.30 13.47 -9.15
CA SER A 273 1.02 14.75 -8.51
C SER A 273 -0.47 14.96 -8.28
N LEU A 274 -0.86 15.09 -7.02
CA LEU A 274 -2.23 15.43 -6.63
C LEU A 274 -2.66 16.81 -7.14
N ARG A 275 -1.74 17.77 -7.16
CA ARG A 275 -2.09 19.15 -7.53
C ARG A 275 -2.19 19.36 -9.03
N SER A 276 -1.19 18.89 -9.78
CA SER A 276 -1.19 19.08 -11.23
C SER A 276 -1.91 17.97 -11.98
N GLY A 277 -2.09 16.79 -11.41
CA GLY A 277 -2.60 15.60 -12.12
C GLY A 277 -1.61 15.07 -13.15
N ASP A 278 -0.34 15.42 -13.02
CA ASP A 278 0.73 14.91 -13.86
C ASP A 278 1.27 13.60 -13.32
N LEU A 279 1.78 12.79 -14.22
CA LEU A 279 2.72 11.71 -13.94
C LEU A 279 4.08 12.08 -14.55
N LEU A 280 5.09 12.18 -13.72
CA LEU A 280 6.47 12.38 -14.15
C LEU A 280 7.14 11.02 -14.27
N VAL A 281 7.90 10.83 -15.33
CA VAL A 281 8.73 9.64 -15.55
C VAL A 281 10.18 10.07 -15.63
N TYR A 282 11.00 9.54 -14.75
CA TYR A 282 12.43 9.80 -14.67
C TYR A 282 13.24 8.60 -15.12
N ASP A 283 14.38 8.86 -15.77
CA ASP A 283 15.48 7.90 -15.86
C ASP A 283 16.15 7.82 -14.49
N ALA A 284 16.12 6.64 -13.87
CA ALA A 284 16.64 6.47 -12.52
C ALA A 284 18.17 6.67 -12.46
N LYS A 285 18.91 6.20 -13.47
CA LYS A 285 20.37 6.30 -13.51
C LYS A 285 20.85 7.69 -13.87
N ALA A 286 20.28 8.31 -14.90
CA ALA A 286 20.62 9.66 -15.33
C ALA A 286 20.04 10.73 -14.40
N ARG A 287 19.01 10.37 -13.62
CA ARG A 287 18.25 11.27 -12.71
C ARG A 287 17.67 12.49 -13.46
N THR A 288 17.18 12.24 -14.68
CA THR A 288 16.58 13.25 -15.55
C THR A 288 15.15 12.90 -15.91
N GLU A 289 14.30 13.91 -16.06
CA GLU A 289 12.93 13.72 -16.51
C GLU A 289 12.92 13.25 -17.98
N ILE A 290 12.34 12.06 -18.22
CA ILE A 290 12.13 11.53 -19.58
C ILE A 290 10.86 12.11 -20.17
N LYS A 291 9.80 12.17 -19.35
CA LYS A 291 8.48 12.58 -19.80
C LYS A 291 7.61 13.06 -18.64
N ARG A 292 6.76 14.01 -18.94
CA ARG A 292 5.67 14.47 -18.09
C ARG A 292 4.35 14.30 -18.84
N LEU A 293 3.42 13.58 -18.24
CA LEU A 293 2.12 13.28 -18.81
C LEU A 293 1.04 13.94 -17.98
N ARG A 294 0.21 14.75 -18.60
CA ARG A 294 -1.03 15.18 -17.97
C ARG A 294 -2.04 14.06 -18.09
N LEU A 295 -2.33 13.38 -16.95
CA LEU A 295 -3.26 12.25 -16.92
C LEU A 295 -4.68 12.74 -16.63
N GLY A 296 -4.85 13.40 -15.50
CA GLY A 296 -6.14 13.77 -14.97
C GLY A 296 -6.04 14.86 -13.92
N THR A 297 -6.78 14.71 -12.83
CA THR A 297 -6.82 15.66 -11.71
C THR A 297 -6.79 14.88 -10.38
N GLY A 298 -5.92 15.31 -9.45
CA GLY A 298 -5.81 14.64 -8.16
C GLY A 298 -5.18 13.25 -8.26
N CYS A 299 -4.11 13.10 -9.05
CA CYS A 299 -3.46 11.80 -9.24
C CYS A 299 -2.60 11.43 -8.03
N ALA A 300 -2.94 10.32 -7.36
CA ALA A 300 -2.32 9.81 -6.14
C ALA A 300 -1.63 8.47 -6.37
N GLY A 301 -2.33 7.37 -6.15
CA GLY A 301 -1.78 6.02 -6.22
C GLY A 301 -1.07 5.72 -7.53
N VAL A 302 0.11 5.10 -7.45
CA VAL A 302 0.89 4.63 -8.61
C VAL A 302 1.28 3.18 -8.37
N LEU A 303 1.01 2.35 -9.38
CA LEU A 303 1.40 0.94 -9.40
C LEU A 303 2.03 0.62 -10.75
N VAL A 304 3.13 -0.11 -10.74
CA VAL A 304 3.74 -0.69 -11.95
C VAL A 304 3.40 -2.18 -11.99
N ALA A 305 2.95 -2.70 -13.12
CA ALA A 305 2.71 -4.12 -13.29
C ALA A 305 4.02 -4.92 -13.11
N PRO A 306 3.97 -6.17 -12.60
CA PRO A 306 5.19 -6.95 -12.30
C PRO A 306 6.12 -7.18 -13.50
N ASP A 307 5.60 -7.08 -14.73
CA ASP A 307 6.35 -7.25 -15.97
C ASP A 307 6.84 -5.92 -16.59
N ASP A 308 6.62 -4.79 -15.88
CA ASP A 308 6.93 -3.43 -16.32
C ASP A 308 6.28 -3.00 -17.65
N THR A 309 5.27 -3.73 -18.14
CA THR A 309 4.61 -3.40 -19.41
C THR A 309 3.56 -2.30 -19.26
N ARG A 310 2.93 -2.21 -18.08
CA ARG A 310 1.89 -1.24 -17.76
C ARG A 310 2.16 -0.54 -16.44
N ALA A 311 1.65 0.66 -16.31
CA ALA A 311 1.51 1.35 -15.04
C ALA A 311 0.06 1.83 -14.86
N TYR A 312 -0.36 1.91 -13.61
CA TYR A 312 -1.70 2.30 -13.21
C TYR A 312 -1.60 3.50 -12.27
N VAL A 313 -2.43 4.52 -12.52
CA VAL A 313 -2.42 5.75 -11.72
C VAL A 313 -3.84 6.10 -11.31
N ALA A 314 -4.10 6.13 -10.00
CA ALA A 314 -5.39 6.52 -9.46
C ALA A 314 -5.50 8.05 -9.42
N CYS A 315 -6.47 8.61 -10.16
CA CYS A 315 -6.73 10.05 -10.18
C CYS A 315 -8.07 10.33 -9.51
N SER A 316 -8.02 10.85 -8.29
CA SER A 316 -9.16 10.92 -7.38
C SER A 316 -10.31 11.79 -7.89
N SER A 317 -10.01 12.91 -8.53
CA SER A 317 -11.06 13.83 -9.03
C SER A 317 -11.68 13.37 -10.35
N ASP A 318 -11.05 12.43 -11.05
CA ASP A 318 -11.60 11.82 -12.28
C ASP A 318 -12.34 10.51 -12.00
N ASN A 319 -12.33 10.02 -10.75
CA ASN A 319 -12.94 8.76 -10.32
C ASN A 319 -12.39 7.53 -11.06
N ALA A 320 -11.19 7.62 -11.58
CA ALA A 320 -10.63 6.64 -12.49
C ALA A 320 -9.20 6.25 -12.15
N VAL A 321 -8.85 5.03 -12.55
CA VAL A 321 -7.48 4.56 -12.66
C VAL A 321 -7.07 4.63 -14.12
N PHE A 322 -6.07 5.46 -14.44
CA PHE A 322 -5.50 5.57 -15.77
C PHE A 322 -4.50 4.44 -16.02
N VAL A 323 -4.57 3.84 -17.21
CA VAL A 323 -3.68 2.77 -17.65
C VAL A 323 -2.67 3.31 -18.65
N LEU A 324 -1.40 3.09 -18.37
CA LEU A 324 -0.29 3.53 -19.22
C LEU A 324 0.42 2.33 -19.85
N ASP A 325 0.74 2.44 -21.12
CA ASP A 325 1.72 1.60 -21.79
C ASP A 325 3.13 2.12 -21.48
N MET A 326 3.92 1.31 -20.78
CA MET A 326 5.25 1.68 -20.32
C MET A 326 6.30 1.65 -21.42
N HIS A 327 6.00 1.04 -22.58
CA HIS A 327 6.92 1.04 -23.72
C HIS A 327 6.98 2.40 -24.41
N ASN A 328 5.82 3.00 -24.65
CA ASN A 328 5.71 4.28 -25.38
C ASN A 328 5.33 5.48 -24.47
N LEU A 329 5.06 5.23 -23.20
CA LEU A 329 4.62 6.20 -22.20
C LEU A 329 3.37 6.98 -22.67
N LYS A 330 2.33 6.25 -23.06
CA LYS A 330 1.04 6.82 -23.45
C LYS A 330 -0.06 6.21 -22.59
N THR A 331 -1.07 7.01 -22.27
CA THR A 331 -2.32 6.50 -21.72
C THR A 331 -3.03 5.68 -22.79
N VAL A 332 -3.43 4.46 -22.43
CA VAL A 332 -4.10 3.52 -23.32
C VAL A 332 -5.56 3.26 -22.91
N ASP A 333 -5.88 3.43 -21.63
CA ASP A 333 -7.23 3.27 -21.11
C ASP A 333 -7.43 4.03 -19.79
N HIS A 334 -8.67 4.02 -19.29
CA HIS A 334 -9.02 4.45 -17.94
C HIS A 334 -10.19 3.60 -17.41
N ILE A 335 -10.15 3.28 -16.11
CA ILE A 335 -11.12 2.39 -15.46
C ILE A 335 -11.88 3.19 -14.40
N ASP A 336 -13.19 3.33 -14.54
CA ASP A 336 -14.06 3.97 -13.53
C ASP A 336 -14.23 3.04 -12.31
N VAL A 337 -13.44 3.26 -11.29
CA VAL A 337 -13.50 2.46 -10.06
C VAL A 337 -14.43 3.05 -8.99
N GLY A 338 -14.93 4.26 -9.22
CA GLY A 338 -15.77 5.02 -8.31
C GLY A 338 -15.04 6.22 -7.69
N PRO A 339 -15.76 7.02 -6.88
CA PRO A 339 -15.26 8.32 -6.42
C PRO A 339 -14.01 8.23 -5.55
N ASN A 340 -13.07 9.14 -5.81
CA ASN A 340 -11.83 9.30 -5.05
C ASN A 340 -11.00 8.01 -4.95
N PRO A 341 -10.55 7.38 -6.05
CA PRO A 341 -9.60 6.27 -5.99
C PRO A 341 -8.25 6.72 -5.42
N ASP A 342 -7.57 5.82 -4.68
CA ASP A 342 -6.28 6.11 -4.05
C ASP A 342 -5.34 4.90 -4.14
N GLY A 343 -5.36 4.00 -3.15
CA GLY A 343 -4.46 2.86 -3.08
C GLY A 343 -4.64 1.86 -4.21
N LEU A 344 -3.54 1.41 -4.76
CA LEU A 344 -3.47 0.40 -5.82
C LEU A 344 -2.55 -0.75 -5.39
N ALA A 345 -2.92 -1.99 -5.71
CA ALA A 345 -2.07 -3.15 -5.49
C ALA A 345 -2.22 -4.18 -6.61
N TRP A 346 -1.23 -5.06 -6.70
CA TRP A 346 -1.29 -6.24 -7.55
C TRP A 346 -1.49 -7.48 -6.70
N ALA A 347 -2.41 -8.36 -7.11
CA ALA A 347 -2.60 -9.67 -6.52
C ALA A 347 -2.28 -10.74 -7.57
N SER A 348 -1.43 -11.71 -7.20
CA SER A 348 -1.17 -12.90 -8.03
C SER A 348 -1.62 -14.13 -7.23
N LEU A 349 -2.70 -14.78 -7.67
CA LEU A 349 -3.27 -15.94 -7.01
C LEU A 349 -2.43 -17.19 -7.33
N HIS A 350 -1.96 -17.88 -6.28
CA HIS A 350 -1.15 -19.10 -6.36
C HIS A 350 -1.83 -20.30 -5.70
#